data_0fe95451a8a7291691a31858ce69f2e5
#
_entry.id   0fe95451a8a7291691a31858ce69f2e5
#
_cell.length_a   1.000
_cell.length_b   1.000
_cell.length_c   1.000
_cell.angle_alpha   90.00
_cell.angle_beta   90.00
_cell.angle_gamma   90.00
#
_symmetry.space_group_name_H-M   'P 1'
#
loop_
_entity.id
_entity.type
_entity.pdbx_description
1 polymer ?
#
loop_
_entity_poly.entity_id
_entity_poly.type
_entity_poly.pdbx_seq_one_letter_code
_entity_poly.pdbx_strand_id
1 'polypeptide(L)'
;KENHYKTALVGKNHAYLNSKDMDFWSEYSHWGKNKPVTEGERAISKFFKEAVGQYLEPSPIPLKDQQPTRIVDEAIEWIDSQKDNPFFVWISFPEPHNPYQVCEPYYSMFAPDKIPAVKTSRKDVLKKGEKYQILAELEDASCPNLERDLPRLRGNYMGMIRLIDDQIKRLVEDLKEKGLFEKTIIVVLSDHGDYCGEYGLIRKGVGLSESLTRIPMVWAGYQIKKQPKAIDAHV
;
A
#
# COMPACT_ATOMS: atom_id res chain seq x y z
N LYS A 1 -14.73 21.61 0.57
CA LYS A 1 -14.78 22.97 -0.05
C LYS A 1 -15.78 23.90 0.64
N GLU A 2 -16.98 23.43 0.98
CA GLU A 2 -18.01 24.23 1.64
C GLU A 2 -17.57 24.78 3.02
N ASN A 3 -16.66 24.09 3.71
CA ASN A 3 -16.12 24.48 5.02
C ASN A 3 -14.71 25.11 4.93
N HIS A 4 -14.35 25.68 3.81
CA HIS A 4 -13.07 26.35 3.54
C HIS A 4 -11.82 25.43 3.61
N TYR A 5 -11.99 24.11 3.64
CA TYR A 5 -10.86 23.19 3.56
C TYR A 5 -10.23 23.20 2.17
N LYS A 6 -8.91 23.28 2.14
CA LYS A 6 -8.12 22.93 0.96
C LYS A 6 -8.02 21.42 0.85
N THR A 7 -8.18 20.89 -0.36
CA THR A 7 -8.32 19.46 -0.57
C THR A 7 -7.29 18.93 -1.56
N ALA A 8 -6.70 17.78 -1.25
CA ALA A 8 -5.75 17.12 -2.13
C ALA A 8 -5.97 15.60 -2.22
N LEU A 9 -5.65 15.05 -3.39
CA LEU A 9 -5.40 13.65 -3.60
C LEU A 9 -3.97 13.47 -4.09
N VAL A 10 -3.20 12.66 -3.37
CA VAL A 10 -1.83 12.26 -3.73
C VAL A 10 -1.75 10.75 -3.69
N GLY A 11 -1.60 10.11 -4.82
CA GLY A 11 -1.52 8.66 -4.91
C GLY A 11 -2.59 8.01 -5.77
N LYS A 12 -2.90 6.77 -5.46
CA LYS A 12 -3.83 5.94 -6.22
C LYS A 12 -5.28 6.41 -6.03
N ASN A 13 -6.02 6.51 -7.13
CA ASN A 13 -7.44 6.80 -7.11
C ASN A 13 -8.25 5.58 -7.58
N HIS A 14 -9.00 4.98 -6.67
CA HIS A 14 -10.04 3.99 -6.97
C HIS A 14 -11.42 4.41 -6.43
N ALA A 15 -11.58 5.70 -6.14
CA ALA A 15 -12.86 6.31 -5.79
C ALA A 15 -13.52 6.97 -6.99
N TYR A 16 -14.74 7.45 -6.82
CA TYR A 16 -15.49 8.21 -7.82
C TYR A 16 -15.06 9.69 -7.92
N LEU A 17 -13.78 9.96 -7.59
CA LEU A 17 -13.23 11.30 -7.62
C LEU A 17 -12.52 11.58 -8.96
N ASN A 18 -12.51 12.84 -9.36
CA ASN A 18 -11.74 13.33 -10.49
C ASN A 18 -11.00 14.63 -10.12
N SER A 19 -10.10 15.08 -10.99
CA SER A 19 -9.24 16.23 -10.69
C SER A 19 -9.98 17.55 -10.42
N LYS A 20 -11.27 17.65 -10.76
CA LYS A 20 -12.10 18.85 -10.48
C LYS A 20 -12.67 18.84 -9.05
N ASP A 21 -12.66 17.69 -8.39
CA ASP A 21 -13.22 17.55 -7.04
C ASP A 21 -12.24 18.01 -5.96
N MET A 22 -10.95 18.09 -6.27
CA MET A 22 -9.86 18.50 -5.37
C MET A 22 -9.19 19.78 -5.82
N ASP A 23 -8.54 20.50 -4.88
CA ASP A 23 -7.73 21.69 -5.20
C ASP A 23 -6.34 21.29 -5.72
N PHE A 24 -5.85 20.13 -5.31
CA PHE A 24 -4.60 19.52 -5.80
C PHE A 24 -4.83 18.05 -6.17
N TRP A 25 -4.21 17.64 -7.28
CA TRP A 25 -4.37 16.29 -7.81
C TRP A 25 -3.05 15.73 -8.35
N SER A 26 -2.51 14.71 -7.69
CA SER A 26 -1.35 13.98 -8.16
C SER A 26 -1.66 12.48 -8.15
N GLU A 27 -2.03 11.95 -9.30
CA GLU A 27 -2.55 10.59 -9.43
C GLU A 27 -1.45 9.59 -9.81
N TYR A 28 -1.42 8.53 -9.05
CA TYR A 28 -0.61 7.34 -9.26
C TYR A 28 -1.49 6.13 -9.56
N SER A 29 -0.94 5.16 -10.24
CA SER A 29 -1.56 3.86 -10.50
C SER A 29 -0.62 2.74 -10.05
N HIS A 30 -1.03 1.49 -10.26
CA HIS A 30 -0.12 0.34 -10.07
C HIS A 30 1.11 0.35 -11.01
N TRP A 31 1.09 1.20 -12.02
CA TRP A 31 2.13 1.31 -13.05
C TRP A 31 2.96 2.60 -12.93
N GLY A 32 2.93 3.25 -11.78
CA GLY A 32 3.61 4.51 -11.55
C GLY A 32 2.69 5.72 -11.65
N LYS A 33 3.28 6.91 -11.69
CA LYS A 33 2.55 8.17 -11.82
C LYS A 33 1.91 8.30 -13.20
N ASN A 34 0.66 8.71 -13.26
CA ASN A 34 -0.11 8.79 -14.51
C ASN A 34 0.51 9.77 -15.53
N LYS A 35 1.16 10.84 -15.04
CA LYS A 35 1.89 11.79 -15.87
C LYS A 35 3.31 11.98 -15.31
N PRO A 36 4.23 11.07 -15.61
CA PRO A 36 5.59 11.14 -15.07
C PRO A 36 6.37 12.30 -15.68
N VAL A 37 6.93 13.15 -14.84
CA VAL A 37 7.72 14.33 -15.25
C VAL A 37 9.21 14.18 -14.97
N THR A 38 9.58 13.42 -13.93
CA THR A 38 10.99 13.17 -13.56
C THR A 38 11.53 11.89 -14.20
N GLU A 39 12.85 11.75 -14.23
CA GLU A 39 13.50 10.54 -14.72
C GLU A 39 13.16 9.32 -13.83
N GLY A 40 13.16 9.51 -12.49
CA GLY A 40 12.77 8.46 -11.54
C GLY A 40 11.33 7.98 -11.74
N GLU A 41 10.38 8.89 -11.94
CA GLU A 41 8.99 8.54 -12.23
C GLU A 41 8.84 7.77 -13.57
N ARG A 42 9.63 8.11 -14.57
CA ARG A 42 9.66 7.35 -15.83
C ARG A 42 10.31 5.98 -15.66
N ALA A 43 11.39 5.90 -14.89
CA ALA A 43 12.10 4.65 -14.62
C ALA A 43 11.19 3.64 -13.90
N ILE A 44 10.48 4.06 -12.84
CA ILE A 44 9.56 3.16 -12.12
C ILE A 44 8.37 2.75 -12.99
N SER A 45 7.83 3.67 -13.79
CA SER A 45 6.74 3.33 -14.72
C SER A 45 7.17 2.33 -15.79
N LYS A 46 8.40 2.42 -16.29
CA LYS A 46 8.98 1.43 -17.21
C LYS A 46 9.15 0.09 -16.50
N PHE A 47 9.77 0.10 -15.32
CA PHE A 47 9.99 -1.11 -14.52
C PHE A 47 8.70 -1.89 -14.26
N PHE A 48 7.63 -1.23 -13.82
CA PHE A 48 6.35 -1.90 -13.57
C PHE A 48 5.70 -2.49 -14.82
N LYS A 49 5.90 -1.90 -15.99
CA LYS A 49 5.42 -2.45 -17.26
C LYS A 49 6.17 -3.71 -17.69
N GLU A 50 7.44 -3.82 -17.30
CA GLU A 50 8.33 -4.93 -17.63
C GLU A 50 8.27 -6.04 -16.56
N ALA A 51 8.05 -5.70 -15.28
CA ALA A 51 7.94 -6.63 -14.17
C ALA A 51 6.57 -7.31 -14.12
N VAL A 52 6.29 -8.16 -15.10
CA VAL A 52 5.00 -8.86 -15.20
C VAL A 52 4.88 -9.92 -14.10
N GLY A 53 3.86 -9.77 -13.25
CA GLY A 53 3.43 -10.78 -12.28
C GLY A 53 4.15 -10.70 -10.93
N GLN A 54 5.32 -11.30 -10.82
CA GLN A 54 6.09 -11.42 -9.57
C GLN A 54 7.53 -10.95 -9.80
N TYR A 55 8.10 -10.33 -8.76
CA TYR A 55 9.49 -9.89 -8.81
C TYR A 55 10.23 -10.41 -7.57
N LEU A 56 11.27 -11.20 -7.79
CA LEU A 56 11.95 -11.93 -6.71
C LEU A 56 13.25 -11.26 -6.27
N GLU A 57 13.82 -10.40 -7.10
CA GLU A 57 15.06 -9.68 -6.85
C GLU A 57 14.81 -8.35 -6.13
N PRO A 58 15.82 -7.74 -5.51
CA PRO A 58 15.68 -6.38 -5.00
C PRO A 58 15.35 -5.41 -6.14
N SER A 59 14.37 -4.54 -5.93
CA SER A 59 13.98 -3.54 -6.91
C SER A 59 15.19 -2.70 -7.34
N PRO A 60 15.43 -2.51 -8.63
CA PRO A 60 16.50 -1.64 -9.11
C PRO A 60 16.17 -0.16 -8.93
N ILE A 61 14.93 0.17 -8.59
CA ILE A 61 14.49 1.54 -8.36
C ILE A 61 14.96 2.00 -6.97
N PRO A 62 15.74 3.08 -6.87
CA PRO A 62 16.23 3.56 -5.58
C PRO A 62 15.10 4.05 -4.68
N LEU A 63 15.31 4.01 -3.37
CA LEU A 63 14.32 4.37 -2.35
C LEU A 63 13.64 5.73 -2.61
N LYS A 64 14.42 6.74 -3.00
CA LYS A 64 13.90 8.09 -3.28
C LYS A 64 12.88 8.15 -4.42
N ASP A 65 12.90 7.17 -5.32
CA ASP A 65 12.02 7.09 -6.50
C ASP A 65 10.92 6.04 -6.33
N GLN A 66 10.90 5.27 -5.23
CA GLN A 66 9.79 4.37 -4.88
C GLN A 66 8.49 5.17 -4.72
N GLN A 67 7.36 4.62 -5.17
CA GLN A 67 6.08 5.34 -5.13
C GLN A 67 5.71 5.83 -3.72
N PRO A 68 5.81 5.02 -2.65
CA PRO A 68 5.49 5.49 -1.30
C PRO A 68 6.31 6.71 -0.88
N THR A 69 7.61 6.75 -1.23
CA THR A 69 8.48 7.90 -0.95
C THR A 69 8.01 9.15 -1.69
N ARG A 70 7.79 9.03 -3.00
CA ARG A 70 7.35 10.14 -3.86
C ARG A 70 5.99 10.69 -3.44
N ILE A 71 5.05 9.82 -3.12
CA ILE A 71 3.71 10.19 -2.65
C ILE A 71 3.79 11.01 -1.36
N VAL A 72 4.62 10.60 -0.41
CA VAL A 72 4.79 11.35 0.85
C VAL A 72 5.54 12.66 0.63
N ASP A 73 6.56 12.70 -0.23
CA ASP A 73 7.25 13.93 -0.59
C ASP A 73 6.27 14.98 -1.15
N GLU A 74 5.45 14.59 -2.11
CA GLU A 74 4.44 15.47 -2.71
C GLU A 74 3.35 15.89 -1.71
N ALA A 75 2.96 14.99 -0.80
CA ALA A 75 1.98 15.31 0.24
C ALA A 75 2.53 16.34 1.24
N ILE A 76 3.77 16.18 1.70
CA ILE A 76 4.46 17.12 2.59
C ILE A 76 4.58 18.49 1.91
N GLU A 77 5.09 18.52 0.68
CA GLU A 77 5.23 19.75 -0.11
C GLU A 77 3.90 20.48 -0.30
N TRP A 78 2.84 19.73 -0.59
CA TRP A 78 1.50 20.32 -0.70
C TRP A 78 0.99 20.85 0.63
N ILE A 79 1.12 20.12 1.74
CA ILE A 79 0.72 20.56 3.08
C ILE A 79 1.45 21.85 3.44
N ASP A 80 2.73 21.97 3.17
CA ASP A 80 3.54 23.18 3.42
C ASP A 80 3.02 24.39 2.68
N SER A 81 2.52 24.20 1.47
CA SER A 81 1.95 25.28 0.68
C SER A 81 0.64 25.83 1.24
N GLN A 82 -0.04 25.11 2.15
CA GLN A 82 -1.34 25.54 2.69
C GLN A 82 -1.25 26.64 3.75
N LYS A 83 -0.09 26.81 4.40
CA LYS A 83 0.13 27.79 5.48
C LYS A 83 -0.91 27.61 6.60
N ASP A 84 -1.78 28.59 6.80
CA ASP A 84 -2.82 28.61 7.85
C ASP A 84 -4.18 28.05 7.38
N ASN A 85 -4.30 27.61 6.14
CA ASN A 85 -5.58 27.06 5.68
C ASN A 85 -5.81 25.67 6.25
N PRO A 86 -7.03 25.36 6.72
CA PRO A 86 -7.37 23.99 7.05
C PRO A 86 -7.33 23.12 5.81
N PHE A 87 -6.88 21.87 5.94
CA PHE A 87 -6.72 20.99 4.81
C PHE A 87 -7.30 19.60 5.06
N PHE A 88 -7.63 18.94 3.95
CA PHE A 88 -7.91 17.53 3.86
C PHE A 88 -7.02 16.94 2.77
N VAL A 89 -6.20 15.96 3.10
CA VAL A 89 -5.38 15.25 2.11
C VAL A 89 -5.67 13.76 2.15
N TRP A 90 -5.97 13.20 0.98
CA TRP A 90 -6.05 11.77 0.77
C TRP A 90 -4.73 11.28 0.19
N ILE A 91 -3.94 10.59 1.01
CA ILE A 91 -2.68 9.97 0.63
C ILE A 91 -2.97 8.49 0.41
N SER A 92 -2.74 8.00 -0.81
CA SER A 92 -3.11 6.63 -1.19
C SER A 92 -1.95 5.90 -1.85
N PHE A 93 -1.39 4.93 -1.16
CA PHE A 93 -0.30 4.10 -1.67
C PHE A 93 -0.86 2.98 -2.57
N PRO A 94 -0.30 2.77 -3.78
CA PRO A 94 -0.58 1.57 -4.56
C PRO A 94 -0.06 0.30 -3.88
N GLU A 95 1.10 0.39 -3.21
CA GLU A 95 1.69 -0.70 -2.44
C GLU A 95 0.83 -1.04 -1.20
N PRO A 96 0.88 -2.30 -0.73
CA PRO A 96 1.71 -3.42 -1.17
C PRO A 96 1.11 -4.27 -2.29
N HIS A 97 0.38 -3.68 -3.25
CA HIS A 97 -0.15 -4.39 -4.42
C HIS A 97 1.00 -5.02 -5.26
N ASN A 98 0.71 -6.13 -5.94
CA ASN A 98 1.68 -6.74 -6.85
C ASN A 98 2.06 -5.80 -8.04
N PRO A 99 3.27 -5.99 -8.65
CA PRO A 99 4.27 -7.00 -8.32
C PRO A 99 4.88 -6.75 -6.95
N TYR A 100 5.05 -7.82 -6.14
CA TYR A 100 5.64 -7.68 -4.82
C TYR A 100 7.12 -7.36 -4.95
N GLN A 101 7.45 -6.10 -5.08
CA GLN A 101 8.81 -5.61 -5.28
C GLN A 101 9.17 -4.56 -4.21
N VAL A 102 10.38 -4.60 -3.73
CA VAL A 102 10.89 -3.61 -2.80
C VAL A 102 12.40 -3.46 -2.96
N CYS A 103 12.90 -2.25 -2.78
CA CYS A 103 14.33 -1.97 -2.84
C CYS A 103 15.04 -2.30 -1.51
N GLU A 104 16.37 -2.29 -1.51
CA GLU A 104 17.15 -2.27 -0.28
C GLU A 104 16.91 -0.97 0.52
N PRO A 105 16.98 -1.02 1.86
CA PRO A 105 17.30 -2.19 2.71
C PRO A 105 16.10 -3.11 3.02
N TYR A 106 14.91 -2.78 2.58
CA TYR A 106 13.66 -3.48 2.92
C TYR A 106 13.59 -4.90 2.35
N TYR A 107 14.25 -5.15 1.21
CA TYR A 107 14.35 -6.47 0.62
C TYR A 107 15.09 -7.45 1.53
N SER A 108 16.27 -7.07 2.03
CA SER A 108 17.09 -7.91 2.91
C SER A 108 16.56 -8.00 4.35
N MET A 109 15.71 -7.05 4.76
CA MET A 109 15.15 -6.98 6.11
C MET A 109 14.28 -8.20 6.43
N PHE A 110 13.64 -8.79 5.43
CA PHE A 110 12.73 -9.93 5.56
C PHE A 110 13.23 -11.13 4.74
N ALA A 111 14.24 -11.83 5.27
CA ALA A 111 14.83 -12.99 4.62
C ALA A 111 13.82 -14.15 4.53
N PRO A 112 13.76 -14.88 3.40
CA PRO A 112 12.77 -15.93 3.15
C PRO A 112 12.73 -17.04 4.20
N ASP A 113 13.89 -17.42 4.74
CA ASP A 113 14.05 -18.45 5.79
C ASP A 113 13.48 -18.03 7.15
N LYS A 114 13.24 -16.73 7.35
CA LYS A 114 12.67 -16.17 8.59
C LYS A 114 11.17 -15.83 8.46
N ILE A 115 10.59 -16.03 7.27
CA ILE A 115 9.17 -15.74 7.06
C ILE A 115 8.33 -16.86 7.66
N PRO A 116 7.39 -16.57 8.58
CA PRO A 116 6.50 -17.58 9.14
C PRO A 116 5.71 -18.32 8.04
N ALA A 117 5.52 -19.61 8.18
CA ALA A 117 4.68 -20.37 7.27
C ALA A 117 3.24 -19.85 7.24
N VAL A 118 2.56 -20.04 6.13
CA VAL A 118 1.11 -19.78 6.03
C VAL A 118 0.34 -20.77 6.90
N LYS A 119 -0.82 -20.36 7.38
CA LYS A 119 -1.66 -21.19 8.28
C LYS A 119 -2.61 -22.10 7.53
N THR A 120 -2.92 -21.78 6.27
CA THR A 120 -3.87 -22.51 5.44
C THR A 120 -3.18 -23.14 4.24
N SER A 121 -3.83 -24.10 3.60
CA SER A 121 -3.28 -24.83 2.45
C SER A 121 -4.18 -24.71 1.22
N ARG A 122 -3.65 -25.08 0.07
CA ARG A 122 -4.44 -25.24 -1.18
C ARG A 122 -5.63 -26.18 -0.99
N LYS A 123 -5.49 -27.25 -0.21
CA LYS A 123 -6.59 -28.18 0.08
C LYS A 123 -7.76 -27.51 0.81
N ASP A 124 -7.50 -26.48 1.58
CA ASP A 124 -8.54 -25.74 2.30
C ASP A 124 -9.35 -24.84 1.36
N VAL A 125 -8.70 -24.25 0.34
CA VAL A 125 -9.41 -23.44 -0.65
C VAL A 125 -10.30 -24.28 -1.54
N LEU A 126 -9.89 -25.48 -1.93
CA LEU A 126 -10.68 -26.37 -2.78
C LEU A 126 -12.00 -26.80 -2.14
N LYS A 127 -12.09 -26.79 -0.80
CA LYS A 127 -13.33 -27.06 -0.06
C LYS A 127 -14.33 -25.91 -0.08
N LYS A 128 -13.92 -24.71 -0.52
CA LYS A 128 -14.77 -23.49 -0.51
C LYS A 128 -15.70 -23.36 -1.72
N GLY A 129 -15.69 -24.34 -2.62
CA GLY A 129 -16.56 -24.39 -3.80
C GLY A 129 -15.91 -23.93 -5.10
N GLU A 130 -16.64 -24.06 -6.19
CA GLU A 130 -16.17 -23.91 -7.57
C GLU A 130 -15.46 -22.57 -7.85
N LYS A 131 -15.99 -21.48 -7.35
CA LYS A 131 -15.38 -20.13 -7.50
C LYS A 131 -13.93 -20.10 -7.01
N TYR A 132 -13.63 -20.75 -5.91
CA TYR A 132 -12.29 -20.82 -5.36
C TYR A 132 -11.39 -21.83 -6.09
N GLN A 133 -12.01 -22.87 -6.67
CA GLN A 133 -11.28 -23.81 -7.54
C GLN A 133 -10.79 -23.11 -8.80
N ILE A 134 -11.67 -22.36 -9.48
CA ILE A 134 -11.32 -21.54 -10.64
C ILE A 134 -10.22 -20.54 -10.29
N LEU A 135 -10.36 -19.84 -9.15
CA LEU A 135 -9.33 -18.90 -8.71
C LEU A 135 -7.98 -19.58 -8.50
N ALA A 136 -7.97 -20.77 -7.93
CA ALA A 136 -6.78 -21.57 -7.73
C ALA A 136 -6.12 -22.00 -9.06
N GLU A 137 -6.92 -22.42 -10.03
CA GLU A 137 -6.45 -22.78 -11.37
C GLU A 137 -5.84 -21.58 -12.12
N LEU A 138 -6.49 -20.42 -12.03
CA LEU A 138 -5.95 -19.16 -12.59
C LEU A 138 -4.62 -18.75 -11.93
N GLU A 139 -4.50 -18.96 -10.62
CA GLU A 139 -3.25 -18.67 -9.90
C GLU A 139 -2.14 -19.63 -10.33
N ASP A 140 -2.42 -20.91 -10.47
CA ASP A 140 -1.44 -21.91 -10.92
C ASP A 140 -0.96 -21.61 -12.36
N ALA A 141 -1.88 -21.19 -13.23
CA ALA A 141 -1.55 -20.80 -14.59
C ALA A 141 -0.68 -19.53 -14.66
N SER A 142 -0.97 -18.55 -13.79
CA SER A 142 -0.26 -17.26 -13.78
C SER A 142 1.06 -17.30 -12.97
N CYS A 143 1.17 -18.22 -12.02
CA CYS A 143 2.29 -18.32 -11.08
C CYS A 143 2.69 -19.79 -10.85
N PRO A 144 3.23 -20.49 -11.87
CA PRO A 144 3.48 -21.94 -11.80
C PRO A 144 4.51 -22.35 -10.74
N ASN A 145 5.33 -21.43 -10.26
CA ASN A 145 6.34 -21.68 -9.23
C ASN A 145 5.97 -21.06 -7.89
N LEU A 146 4.69 -20.72 -7.67
CA LEU A 146 4.27 -19.95 -6.49
C LEU A 146 4.73 -20.58 -5.18
N GLU A 147 4.61 -21.89 -4.99
CA GLU A 147 5.00 -22.56 -3.76
C GLU A 147 6.50 -22.36 -3.44
N ARG A 148 7.36 -22.50 -4.44
CA ARG A 148 8.81 -22.25 -4.31
C ARG A 148 9.11 -20.79 -3.97
N ASP A 149 8.46 -19.87 -4.65
CA ASP A 149 8.77 -18.44 -4.62
C ASP A 149 8.08 -17.69 -3.46
N LEU A 150 7.06 -18.31 -2.88
CA LEU A 150 6.20 -17.70 -1.86
C LEU A 150 6.95 -17.13 -0.65
N PRO A 151 7.98 -17.79 -0.06
CA PRO A 151 8.70 -17.19 1.06
C PRO A 151 9.34 -15.84 0.68
N ARG A 152 9.91 -15.73 -0.55
CA ARG A 152 10.49 -14.46 -1.03
C ARG A 152 9.43 -13.41 -1.31
N LEU A 153 8.33 -13.78 -1.96
CA LEU A 153 7.22 -12.87 -2.23
C LEU A 153 6.61 -12.30 -0.94
N ARG A 154 6.45 -13.14 0.08
CA ARG A 154 5.99 -12.70 1.41
C ARG A 154 7.00 -11.77 2.09
N GLY A 155 8.30 -12.06 1.96
CA GLY A 155 9.35 -11.17 2.44
C GLY A 155 9.28 -9.80 1.77
N ASN A 156 9.10 -9.76 0.46
CA ASN A 156 8.93 -8.52 -0.30
C ASN A 156 7.67 -7.77 0.13
N TYR A 157 6.55 -8.46 0.33
CA TYR A 157 5.30 -7.86 0.82
C TYR A 157 5.49 -7.19 2.18
N MET A 158 6.15 -7.89 3.12
CA MET A 158 6.49 -7.31 4.43
C MET A 158 7.45 -6.12 4.30
N GLY A 159 8.40 -6.19 3.39
CA GLY A 159 9.31 -5.07 3.08
C GLY A 159 8.59 -3.85 2.54
N MET A 160 7.59 -4.04 1.66
CA MET A 160 6.74 -2.95 1.17
C MET A 160 5.92 -2.31 2.28
N ILE A 161 5.33 -3.11 3.18
CA ILE A 161 4.61 -2.59 4.36
C ILE A 161 5.56 -1.78 5.25
N ARG A 162 6.77 -2.28 5.48
CA ARG A 162 7.77 -1.55 6.26
C ARG A 162 8.19 -0.25 5.60
N LEU A 163 8.36 -0.23 4.30
CA LEU A 163 8.62 1.00 3.55
C LEU A 163 7.50 2.02 3.74
N ILE A 164 6.23 1.60 3.62
CA ILE A 164 5.07 2.47 3.84
C ILE A 164 5.06 3.01 5.28
N ASP A 165 5.32 2.16 6.26
CA ASP A 165 5.37 2.55 7.68
C ASP A 165 6.44 3.63 7.93
N ASP A 166 7.63 3.48 7.36
CA ASP A 166 8.68 4.50 7.43
C ASP A 166 8.30 5.81 6.72
N GLN A 167 7.53 5.77 5.63
CA GLN A 167 7.03 6.96 4.97
C GLN A 167 5.92 7.65 5.79
N ILE A 168 5.01 6.89 6.39
CA ILE A 168 4.00 7.44 7.32
C ILE A 168 4.69 8.07 8.54
N LYS A 169 5.75 7.44 9.06
CA LYS A 169 6.55 8.00 10.13
C LYS A 169 7.13 9.35 9.73
N ARG A 170 7.74 9.49 8.55
CA ARG A 170 8.26 10.77 8.03
C ARG A 170 7.18 11.84 8.01
N LEU A 171 6.00 11.53 7.47
CA LEU A 171 4.88 12.48 7.44
C LEU A 171 4.45 12.92 8.84
N VAL A 172 4.35 11.98 9.77
CA VAL A 172 3.96 12.27 11.17
C VAL A 172 5.02 13.11 11.88
N GLU A 173 6.30 12.85 11.66
CA GLU A 173 7.41 13.64 12.22
C GLU A 173 7.40 15.06 11.66
N ASP A 174 7.19 15.22 10.36
CA ASP A 174 7.05 16.54 9.72
C ASP A 174 5.87 17.35 10.29
N LEU A 175 4.70 16.72 10.44
CA LEU A 175 3.55 17.36 11.07
C LEU A 175 3.82 17.77 12.53
N LYS A 176 4.59 16.99 13.29
CA LYS A 176 4.98 17.32 14.67
C LYS A 176 5.95 18.50 14.71
N GLU A 177 6.97 18.51 13.86
CA GLU A 177 7.95 19.60 13.77
C GLU A 177 7.28 20.94 13.43
N LYS A 178 6.21 20.91 12.64
CA LYS A 178 5.41 22.08 12.26
C LYS A 178 4.31 22.44 13.25
N GLY A 179 4.13 21.69 14.32
CA GLY A 179 3.06 21.90 15.31
C GLY A 179 1.64 21.65 14.73
N LEU A 180 1.54 20.85 13.67
CA LEU A 180 0.29 20.49 13.01
C LEU A 180 -0.30 19.18 13.53
N PHE A 181 0.50 18.29 14.10
CA PHE A 181 0.05 16.97 14.56
C PHE A 181 -1.10 17.06 15.56
N GLU A 182 -1.01 17.96 16.56
CA GLU A 182 -2.04 18.15 17.59
C GLU A 182 -3.30 18.88 17.07
N LYS A 183 -3.31 19.27 15.79
CA LYS A 183 -4.42 19.92 15.11
C LYS A 183 -4.99 19.09 13.97
N THR A 184 -4.38 17.94 13.68
CA THR A 184 -4.73 17.09 12.53
C THR A 184 -5.20 15.72 13.01
N ILE A 185 -6.32 15.24 12.49
CA ILE A 185 -6.75 13.85 12.66
C ILE A 185 -6.10 13.06 11.53
N ILE A 186 -5.38 12.00 11.88
CA ILE A 186 -4.74 11.08 10.95
C ILE A 186 -5.46 9.74 11.04
N VAL A 187 -5.90 9.22 9.89
CA VAL A 187 -6.49 7.88 9.77
C VAL A 187 -5.68 7.08 8.79
N VAL A 188 -5.18 5.94 9.22
CA VAL A 188 -4.46 4.97 8.38
C VAL A 188 -5.32 3.72 8.27
N LEU A 189 -5.66 3.32 7.06
CA LEU A 189 -6.45 2.13 6.78
C LEU A 189 -6.06 1.50 5.44
N SER A 190 -6.50 0.27 5.21
CA SER A 190 -6.41 -0.39 3.90
C SER A 190 -7.81 -0.52 3.29
N ASP A 191 -7.90 -0.53 1.95
CA ASP A 191 -9.14 -0.81 1.21
C ASP A 191 -9.52 -2.29 1.25
N HIS A 192 -8.54 -3.19 1.25
CA HIS A 192 -8.67 -4.64 1.42
C HIS A 192 -7.32 -5.25 1.83
N GLY A 193 -7.32 -6.51 2.20
CA GLY A 193 -6.10 -7.29 2.43
C GLY A 193 -5.59 -7.98 1.17
N ASP A 194 -4.67 -8.91 1.35
CA ASP A 194 -4.08 -9.77 0.32
C ASP A 194 -3.97 -11.20 0.87
N TYR A 195 -4.14 -12.20 0.03
CA TYR A 195 -3.95 -13.59 0.47
C TYR A 195 -2.53 -13.86 0.93
N CYS A 196 -1.55 -13.25 0.30
CA CYS A 196 -0.13 -13.34 0.68
C CYS A 196 0.32 -14.77 1.00
N GLY A 197 -0.15 -15.75 0.22
CA GLY A 197 0.11 -17.18 0.37
C GLY A 197 -0.94 -17.99 1.12
N GLU A 198 -1.84 -17.36 1.87
CA GLU A 198 -2.93 -18.10 2.50
C GLU A 198 -3.79 -18.81 1.45
N TYR A 199 -4.16 -20.04 1.74
CA TYR A 199 -4.85 -20.93 0.80
C TYR A 199 -4.06 -21.27 -0.48
N GLY A 200 -2.74 -21.02 -0.51
CA GLY A 200 -1.92 -21.11 -1.72
C GLY A 200 -2.27 -20.07 -2.77
N LEU A 201 -2.83 -18.94 -2.37
CA LEU A 201 -3.23 -17.82 -3.23
C LEU A 201 -2.40 -16.58 -2.92
N ILE A 202 -2.27 -15.69 -3.89
CA ILE A 202 -1.75 -14.33 -3.72
C ILE A 202 -2.75 -13.32 -4.29
N ARG A 203 -2.53 -12.02 -4.05
CA ARG A 203 -3.43 -10.96 -4.50
C ARG A 203 -4.80 -11.05 -3.80
N LYS A 204 -5.86 -10.52 -4.40
CA LYS A 204 -7.18 -10.45 -3.76
C LYS A 204 -8.23 -11.42 -4.32
N GLY A 205 -8.31 -11.60 -5.62
CA GLY A 205 -9.38 -12.42 -6.22
C GLY A 205 -10.78 -11.91 -5.89
N VAL A 206 -11.75 -12.83 -5.91
CA VAL A 206 -13.20 -12.53 -5.78
C VAL A 206 -13.83 -13.05 -4.48
N GLY A 207 -13.02 -13.41 -3.49
CA GLY A 207 -13.47 -13.96 -2.21
C GLY A 207 -13.70 -12.90 -1.14
N LEU A 208 -14.41 -13.28 -0.07
CA LEU A 208 -14.58 -12.50 1.16
C LEU A 208 -13.95 -13.25 2.34
N SER A 209 -12.70 -13.73 2.17
CA SER A 209 -11.96 -14.34 3.28
C SER A 209 -11.48 -13.26 4.25
N GLU A 210 -11.26 -13.62 5.51
CA GLU A 210 -10.68 -12.69 6.50
C GLU A 210 -9.35 -12.10 6.06
N SER A 211 -8.54 -12.84 5.27
CA SER A 211 -7.30 -12.32 4.69
C SER A 211 -7.52 -11.08 3.83
N LEU A 212 -8.72 -10.88 3.29
CA LEU A 212 -9.07 -9.76 2.44
C LEU A 212 -9.93 -8.71 3.15
N THR A 213 -10.80 -9.12 4.08
CA THR A 213 -11.80 -8.24 4.69
C THR A 213 -11.40 -7.69 6.05
N ARG A 214 -10.47 -8.37 6.74
CA ARG A 214 -9.94 -7.90 8.03
C ARG A 214 -8.78 -6.95 7.80
N ILE A 215 -9.10 -5.67 7.71
CA ILE A 215 -8.13 -4.60 7.46
C ILE A 215 -7.73 -3.87 8.76
N PRO A 216 -6.52 -3.32 8.82
CA PRO A 216 -6.14 -2.43 9.91
C PRO A 216 -6.81 -1.06 9.78
N MET A 217 -7.14 -0.45 10.93
CA MET A 217 -7.52 0.96 11.02
C MET A 217 -6.83 1.58 12.24
N VAL A 218 -6.08 2.64 12.02
CA VAL A 218 -5.35 3.36 13.07
C VAL A 218 -5.73 4.84 13.04
N TRP A 219 -6.06 5.38 14.20
CA TRP A 219 -6.38 6.79 14.40
C TRP A 219 -5.30 7.45 15.27
N ALA A 220 -4.86 8.63 14.89
CA ALA A 220 -3.87 9.40 15.63
C ALA A 220 -4.11 10.93 15.51
N GLY A 221 -3.43 11.72 16.33
CA GLY A 221 -3.45 13.19 16.26
C GLY A 221 -4.52 13.81 17.14
N TYR A 222 -5.14 14.88 16.66
CA TYR A 222 -6.03 15.76 17.43
C TYR A 222 -7.06 15.01 18.28
N GLN A 223 -6.97 15.17 19.60
CA GLN A 223 -7.86 14.57 20.62
C GLN A 223 -8.02 13.03 20.56
N ILE A 224 -7.25 12.33 19.75
CA ILE A 224 -7.29 10.88 19.72
C ILE A 224 -6.53 10.32 20.92
N LYS A 225 -7.25 9.65 21.81
CA LYS A 225 -6.67 9.03 23.01
C LYS A 225 -6.08 7.66 22.68
N LYS A 226 -4.86 7.42 23.15
CA LYS A 226 -4.23 6.09 23.03
C LYS A 226 -5.09 5.03 23.71
N GLN A 227 -5.44 3.98 22.97
CA GLN A 227 -6.13 2.82 23.52
C GLN A 227 -5.11 1.79 24.05
N PRO A 228 -5.40 1.11 25.16
CA PRO A 228 -4.47 0.14 25.75
C PRO A 228 -4.37 -1.17 24.92
N LYS A 229 -5.38 -1.46 24.11
CA LYS A 229 -5.45 -2.67 23.27
C LYS A 229 -6.09 -2.33 21.92
N ALA A 230 -5.72 -3.10 20.89
CA ALA A 230 -6.44 -3.08 19.63
C ALA A 230 -7.90 -3.54 19.83
N ILE A 231 -8.81 -2.89 19.12
CA ILE A 231 -10.22 -3.26 19.09
C ILE A 231 -10.40 -4.18 17.87
N ASP A 232 -10.94 -5.36 18.11
CA ASP A 232 -11.29 -6.34 17.06
C ASP A 232 -12.81 -6.29 16.87
N ALA A 233 -13.25 -5.39 16.00
CA ALA A 233 -14.66 -5.16 15.72
C ALA A 233 -14.88 -4.95 14.22
N HIS A 234 -16.07 -5.25 13.76
CA HIS A 234 -16.54 -4.80 12.44
C HIS A 234 -16.87 -3.31 12.50
N VAL A 235 -16.42 -2.56 11.50
CA VAL A 235 -16.67 -1.13 11.33
C VAL A 235 -17.55 -0.92 10.12
#